data_b23606e4a81c5fbe6bc52c0ec73c60a9
#
_entry.id   b23606e4a81c5fbe6bc52c0ec73c60a9
#
_cell.length_a   1.000
_cell.length_b   1.000
_cell.length_c   1.000
_cell.angle_alpha   90.00
_cell.angle_beta   90.00
_cell.angle_gamma   90.00
#
_symmetry.space_group_name_H-M   'P 1'
#
loop_
_entity.id
_entity.type
_entity.pdbx_description
1 polymer ?
#
loop_
_entity_poly.entity_id
_entity_poly.type
_entity_poly.pdbx_seq_one_letter_code
_entity_poly.pdbx_strand_id
1 'polypeptide(L)'
;TRPSSSATASRGAGPRRVVVNLLLGPLRFGLYLFARRRLSRELLSYLNDAAPPDPVPAARLPRNRPLRVFLSCAEPSGEIHAHSFIAQLRARAAAEGSPAPEFVGLGGHRSAALGVRTVGDPVAKAAMGFGVAKALPFYLRLLTSAARSLREDGIDVVVAVDSPALHVPLGHLARRYHLPVVHFVTPQYWGWMPWRVGGYRAAVTRALSILPFEPAWFRARGVPTAHVGHPIEDALAEIARNPDPDAGEVLALLPGSRESVLRRNLPWMLEALATLRERRPELRVILPHDRIELESVTRELIAEAGAEGWVELRFGALHASLLEARAAFSVSGTVLLDLLHHRLPTVVVYRLHSRLEAWIGPHLLTVPYFASINLLTGRETCPEFHFYEDGPRAEALAALERLWADPQARALAARDLERASERLGGPGAVERATGWVVAAARGDA
;
A
#
# COMPACT_ATOMS: atom_id res chain seq x y z
N THR A 1 23.71 -45.24 2.60
CA THR A 1 24.90 -44.54 2.10
C THR A 1 24.49 -43.26 1.42
N ARG A 2 24.65 -42.15 2.10
CA ARG A 2 24.47 -40.78 1.53
C ARG A 2 25.81 -40.36 0.91
N PRO A 3 25.86 -39.75 -0.26
CA PRO A 3 27.08 -39.12 -0.74
C PRO A 3 27.33 -37.79 -0.05
N SER A 4 28.49 -37.63 0.50
CA SER A 4 29.06 -36.40 1.04
C SER A 4 29.44 -35.47 -0.12
N SER A 5 28.68 -34.41 -0.36
CA SER A 5 29.13 -33.30 -1.22
C SER A 5 29.58 -32.13 -0.35
N SER A 6 30.85 -31.85 -0.38
CA SER A 6 31.54 -30.72 0.23
C SER A 6 31.02 -29.40 -0.41
N ALA A 7 30.09 -28.74 0.25
CA ALA A 7 29.67 -27.38 -0.09
C ALA A 7 30.65 -26.41 0.55
N THR A 8 31.61 -25.90 -0.22
CA THR A 8 32.39 -24.71 0.12
C THR A 8 31.46 -23.52 0.26
N ALA A 9 31.07 -23.22 1.49
CA ALA A 9 30.26 -22.05 1.82
C ALA A 9 31.02 -20.77 1.43
N SER A 10 30.51 -20.01 0.46
CA SER A 10 31.00 -18.67 0.12
C SER A 10 30.70 -17.69 1.27
N ARG A 11 31.56 -17.70 2.29
CA ARG A 11 31.59 -16.70 3.35
C ARG A 11 32.00 -15.36 2.72
N GLY A 12 31.06 -14.43 2.49
CA GLY A 12 31.44 -13.06 2.12
C GLY A 12 30.51 -12.25 1.18
N ALA A 13 29.42 -12.83 0.70
CA ALA A 13 28.58 -12.14 -0.29
C ALA A 13 27.67 -11.01 0.23
N GLY A 14 27.37 -10.95 1.53
CA GLY A 14 26.40 -9.99 2.11
C GLY A 14 26.89 -8.53 2.15
N PRO A 15 27.97 -8.22 2.87
CA PRO A 15 28.47 -6.84 2.97
C PRO A 15 28.99 -6.30 1.62
N ARG A 16 29.66 -7.14 0.82
CA ARG A 16 30.14 -6.78 -0.51
C ARG A 16 29.02 -6.38 -1.48
N ARG A 17 27.86 -7.08 -1.45
CA ARG A 17 26.72 -6.71 -2.31
C ARG A 17 26.07 -5.39 -1.89
N VAL A 18 26.01 -5.08 -0.61
CA VAL A 18 25.51 -3.78 -0.13
C VAL A 18 26.43 -2.66 -0.59
N VAL A 19 27.74 -2.81 -0.40
CA VAL A 19 28.74 -1.83 -0.85
C VAL A 19 28.70 -1.65 -2.37
N VAL A 20 28.67 -2.75 -3.14
CA VAL A 20 28.56 -2.70 -4.61
C VAL A 20 27.26 -2.01 -5.06
N ASN A 21 26.13 -2.26 -4.38
CA ASN A 21 24.87 -1.60 -4.71
C ASN A 21 24.89 -0.11 -4.39
N LEU A 22 25.58 0.30 -3.31
CA LEU A 22 25.78 1.72 -2.98
C LEU A 22 26.68 2.41 -4.00
N LEU A 23 27.79 1.78 -4.40
CA LEU A 23 28.76 2.33 -5.37
C LEU A 23 28.16 2.41 -6.80
N LEU A 24 27.35 1.44 -7.19
CA LEU A 24 26.66 1.41 -8.50
C LEU A 24 25.35 2.21 -8.52
N GLY A 25 24.90 2.72 -7.37
CA GLY A 25 23.67 3.51 -7.24
C GLY A 25 23.62 4.70 -8.23
N PRO A 26 24.61 5.60 -8.23
CA PRO A 26 24.63 6.75 -9.13
C PRO A 26 24.65 6.38 -10.62
N LEU A 27 25.41 5.34 -11.00
CA LEU A 27 25.46 4.85 -12.38
C LEU A 27 24.11 4.27 -12.83
N ARG A 28 23.49 3.43 -11.97
CA ARG A 28 22.16 2.86 -12.24
C ARG A 28 21.10 3.95 -12.33
N PHE A 29 21.20 4.97 -11.51
CA PHE A 29 20.32 6.13 -11.54
C PHE A 29 20.48 6.91 -12.86
N GLY A 30 21.70 7.18 -13.29
CA GLY A 30 21.95 7.80 -14.59
C GLY A 30 21.36 7.00 -15.75
N LEU A 31 21.62 5.69 -15.82
CA LEU A 31 21.04 4.80 -16.83
C LEU A 31 19.50 4.77 -16.76
N TYR A 32 18.93 4.84 -15.57
CA TYR A 32 17.49 4.91 -15.37
C TYR A 32 16.88 6.18 -15.99
N LEU A 33 17.50 7.35 -15.79
CA LEU A 33 17.01 8.61 -16.37
C LEU A 33 16.90 8.53 -17.90
N PHE A 34 17.87 7.89 -18.57
CA PHE A 34 17.80 7.65 -20.01
C PHE A 34 16.71 6.65 -20.40
N ALA A 35 16.54 5.59 -19.62
CA ALA A 35 15.57 4.54 -19.91
C ALA A 35 14.12 4.90 -19.49
N ARG A 36 13.93 5.94 -18.68
CA ARG A 36 12.66 6.25 -18.01
C ARG A 36 11.46 6.32 -18.96
N ARG A 37 11.57 7.05 -20.09
CA ARG A 37 10.45 7.17 -21.05
C ARG A 37 10.03 5.80 -21.63
N ARG A 38 10.99 4.90 -21.83
CA ARG A 38 10.71 3.52 -22.27
C ARG A 38 10.03 2.73 -21.17
N LEU A 39 10.53 2.82 -19.94
CA LEU A 39 9.97 2.15 -18.75
C LEU A 39 8.55 2.62 -18.43
N SER A 40 8.27 3.92 -18.60
CA SER A 40 6.92 4.47 -18.42
C SER A 40 5.94 3.92 -19.47
N ARG A 41 6.36 3.83 -20.75
CA ARG A 41 5.54 3.22 -21.81
C ARG A 41 5.32 1.72 -21.59
N GLU A 42 6.36 1.03 -21.14
CA GLU A 42 6.28 -0.37 -20.77
C GLU A 42 5.31 -0.57 -19.59
N LEU A 43 5.35 0.30 -18.56
CA LEU A 43 4.41 0.23 -17.45
C LEU A 43 2.97 0.42 -17.93
N LEU A 44 2.71 1.38 -18.81
CA LEU A 44 1.37 1.60 -19.37
C LEU A 44 0.81 0.34 -20.04
N SER A 45 1.63 -0.47 -20.73
CA SER A 45 1.15 -1.74 -21.30
C SER A 45 0.72 -2.72 -20.22
N TYR A 46 1.41 -2.79 -19.09
CA TYR A 46 1.01 -3.64 -17.96
C TYR A 46 -0.25 -3.11 -17.25
N LEU A 47 -0.42 -1.78 -17.10
CA LEU A 47 -1.62 -1.21 -16.48
C LEU A 47 -2.90 -1.61 -17.23
N ASN A 48 -2.81 -1.82 -18.54
CA ASN A 48 -3.94 -2.26 -19.35
C ASN A 48 -4.18 -3.78 -19.29
N ASP A 49 -3.16 -4.55 -18.93
CA ASP A 49 -3.19 -6.02 -18.85
C ASP A 49 -3.44 -6.46 -17.38
N ALA A 50 -4.70 -6.37 -16.94
CA ALA A 50 -5.09 -6.76 -15.59
C ALA A 50 -5.49 -8.25 -15.54
N ALA A 51 -4.76 -9.03 -14.78
CA ALA A 51 -5.10 -10.41 -14.49
C ALA A 51 -6.01 -10.53 -13.25
N PRO A 52 -6.98 -11.45 -13.23
CA PRO A 52 -7.72 -11.78 -12.02
C PRO A 52 -6.77 -12.36 -10.94
N PRO A 53 -7.20 -12.41 -9.66
CA PRO A 53 -6.44 -13.09 -8.64
C PRO A 53 -6.17 -14.55 -8.94
N ASP A 54 -4.96 -15.00 -8.61
CA ASP A 54 -4.58 -16.41 -8.75
C ASP A 54 -5.39 -17.27 -7.74
N PRO A 55 -5.75 -18.52 -8.11
CA PRO A 55 -6.52 -19.39 -7.23
C PRO A 55 -5.71 -19.75 -5.97
N VAL A 56 -6.43 -20.09 -4.90
CA VAL A 56 -5.83 -20.57 -3.65
C VAL A 56 -5.14 -21.92 -3.91
N PRO A 57 -3.85 -22.08 -3.58
CA PRO A 57 -3.18 -23.36 -3.68
C PRO A 57 -3.81 -24.44 -2.80
N ALA A 58 -3.86 -25.67 -3.30
CA ALA A 58 -4.46 -26.82 -2.60
C ALA A 58 -3.63 -27.36 -1.41
N ALA A 59 -2.56 -26.66 -1.03
CA ALA A 59 -1.68 -27.05 0.08
C ALA A 59 -2.41 -27.01 1.43
N ARG A 60 -2.17 -28.01 2.28
CA ARG A 60 -2.76 -28.12 3.62
C ARG A 60 -1.75 -27.85 4.73
N LEU A 61 -2.24 -27.38 5.85
CA LEU A 61 -1.46 -27.19 7.07
C LEU A 61 -0.92 -28.51 7.63
N PRO A 62 0.20 -28.51 8.38
CA PRO A 62 0.71 -29.69 9.08
C PRO A 62 -0.33 -30.17 10.12
N ARG A 63 -0.61 -31.49 10.17
CA ARG A 63 -1.59 -32.05 11.13
C ARG A 63 -0.99 -32.37 12.49
N ASN A 64 0.30 -32.65 12.56
CA ASN A 64 0.93 -33.20 13.76
C ASN A 64 1.71 -32.17 14.59
N ARG A 65 1.83 -30.95 14.08
CA ARG A 65 2.52 -29.84 14.73
C ARG A 65 2.02 -28.49 14.21
N PRO A 66 2.20 -27.41 14.98
CA PRO A 66 1.89 -26.07 14.47
C PRO A 66 2.78 -25.69 13.28
N LEU A 67 2.23 -24.92 12.36
CA LEU A 67 3.01 -24.18 11.37
C LEU A 67 3.72 -23.02 12.10
N ARG A 68 5.04 -22.92 11.97
CA ARG A 68 5.86 -21.86 12.59
C ARG A 68 6.20 -20.78 11.58
N VAL A 69 5.63 -19.62 11.77
CA VAL A 69 5.75 -18.48 10.87
C VAL A 69 6.62 -17.39 11.48
N PHE A 70 7.69 -17.01 10.79
CA PHE A 70 8.39 -15.78 11.10
C PHE A 70 7.68 -14.62 10.38
N LEU A 71 6.90 -13.84 11.12
CA LEU A 71 6.12 -12.71 10.59
C LEU A 71 6.86 -11.39 10.82
N SER A 72 6.98 -10.56 9.79
CA SER A 72 7.66 -9.27 9.91
C SER A 72 6.82 -8.14 9.30
N CYS A 73 6.55 -7.12 10.13
CA CYS A 73 5.89 -5.86 9.76
C CYS A 73 6.78 -4.71 10.24
N ALA A 74 6.99 -3.70 9.41
CA ALA A 74 7.86 -2.58 9.75
C ALA A 74 7.13 -1.25 9.93
N GLU A 75 5.85 -1.17 9.58
CA GLU A 75 5.01 0.03 9.62
C GLU A 75 3.62 -0.28 10.15
N PRO A 76 2.87 0.71 10.68
CA PRO A 76 1.52 0.51 11.19
C PRO A 76 0.53 -0.06 10.15
N SER A 77 0.66 0.33 8.87
CA SER A 77 -0.13 -0.23 7.77
C SER A 77 0.14 -1.72 7.55
N GLY A 78 1.41 -2.12 7.65
CA GLY A 78 1.80 -3.53 7.58
C GLY A 78 1.23 -4.36 8.74
N GLU A 79 1.09 -3.79 9.95
CA GLU A 79 0.45 -4.46 11.08
C GLU A 79 -1.04 -4.72 10.87
N ILE A 80 -1.75 -3.84 10.15
CA ILE A 80 -3.17 -4.07 9.79
C ILE A 80 -3.30 -5.30 8.89
N HIS A 81 -2.47 -5.39 7.85
CA HIS A 81 -2.45 -6.57 6.96
C HIS A 81 -2.03 -7.85 7.69
N ALA A 82 -1.06 -7.75 8.62
CA ALA A 82 -0.63 -8.87 9.44
C ALA A 82 -1.72 -9.35 10.38
N HIS A 83 -2.53 -8.45 10.94
CA HIS A 83 -3.69 -8.80 11.77
C HIS A 83 -4.65 -9.72 11.00
N SER A 84 -5.13 -9.26 9.84
CA SER A 84 -6.04 -10.05 9.00
C SER A 84 -5.41 -11.38 8.58
N PHE A 85 -4.13 -11.38 8.25
CA PHE A 85 -3.38 -12.59 7.90
C PHE A 85 -3.31 -13.60 9.06
N ILE A 86 -3.00 -13.16 10.29
CA ILE A 86 -2.95 -14.03 11.49
C ILE A 86 -4.32 -14.63 11.76
N ALA A 87 -5.38 -13.79 11.73
CA ALA A 87 -6.76 -14.23 11.97
C ALA A 87 -7.18 -15.30 10.94
N GLN A 88 -6.94 -15.04 9.66
CA GLN A 88 -7.29 -15.96 8.58
C GLN A 88 -6.51 -17.27 8.65
N LEU A 89 -5.22 -17.24 8.97
CA LEU A 89 -4.42 -18.46 9.07
C LEU A 89 -4.84 -19.31 10.27
N ARG A 90 -5.23 -18.70 11.39
CA ARG A 90 -5.81 -19.41 12.54
C ARG A 90 -7.18 -20.02 12.22
N ALA A 91 -8.06 -19.27 11.56
CA ALA A 91 -9.37 -19.77 11.12
C ALA A 91 -9.19 -20.97 10.18
N ARG A 92 -8.26 -20.89 9.24
CA ARG A 92 -7.93 -22.00 8.34
C ARG A 92 -7.40 -23.21 9.10
N ALA A 93 -6.52 -23.03 10.09
CA ALA A 93 -6.02 -24.15 10.90
C ALA A 93 -7.15 -24.86 11.65
N ALA A 94 -8.07 -24.10 12.24
CA ALA A 94 -9.26 -24.65 12.90
C ALA A 94 -10.15 -25.44 11.91
N ALA A 95 -10.40 -24.89 10.72
CA ALA A 95 -11.21 -25.56 9.69
C ALA A 95 -10.56 -26.85 9.15
N GLU A 96 -9.23 -26.90 9.07
CA GLU A 96 -8.48 -28.07 8.62
C GLU A 96 -8.21 -29.09 9.74
N GLY A 97 -8.57 -28.81 11.00
CA GLY A 97 -8.26 -29.64 12.17
C GLY A 97 -6.76 -29.71 12.46
N SER A 98 -6.01 -28.67 12.14
CA SER A 98 -4.58 -28.55 12.36
C SER A 98 -4.29 -27.77 13.65
N PRO A 99 -3.16 -28.00 14.34
CA PRO A 99 -2.75 -27.17 15.47
C PRO A 99 -2.65 -25.70 15.09
N ALA A 100 -2.98 -24.82 16.04
CA ALA A 100 -2.92 -23.37 15.81
C ALA A 100 -1.50 -22.91 15.43
N PRO A 101 -1.35 -22.06 14.39
CA PRO A 101 -0.05 -21.58 13.96
C PRO A 101 0.65 -20.77 15.05
N GLU A 102 1.98 -20.95 15.16
CA GLU A 102 2.85 -20.19 16.03
C GLU A 102 3.52 -19.05 15.25
N PHE A 103 3.52 -17.85 15.84
CA PHE A 103 4.10 -16.66 15.24
C PHE A 103 5.25 -16.13 16.08
N VAL A 104 6.38 -15.89 15.44
CA VAL A 104 7.53 -15.16 15.98
C VAL A 104 7.99 -14.16 14.94
N GLY A 105 8.54 -13.00 15.33
CA GLY A 105 9.05 -12.09 14.32
C GLY A 105 9.28 -10.66 14.75
N LEU A 106 9.24 -9.76 13.77
CA LEU A 106 9.41 -8.33 13.95
C LEU A 106 8.06 -7.63 13.83
N GLY A 107 7.70 -6.84 14.83
CA GLY A 107 6.43 -6.11 14.85
C GLY A 107 6.31 -5.28 16.11
N GLY A 108 5.34 -4.36 16.14
CA GLY A 108 5.04 -3.49 17.25
C GLY A 108 4.10 -4.13 18.28
N HIS A 109 3.54 -3.28 19.14
CA HIS A 109 2.65 -3.69 20.21
C HIS A 109 1.36 -4.38 19.71
N ARG A 110 0.85 -4.00 18.52
CA ARG A 110 -0.32 -4.63 17.91
C ARG A 110 -0.02 -6.08 17.53
N SER A 111 1.14 -6.34 16.94
CA SER A 111 1.59 -7.71 16.62
C SER A 111 1.74 -8.56 17.89
N ALA A 112 2.31 -7.99 18.95
CA ALA A 112 2.43 -8.67 20.24
C ALA A 112 1.07 -9.00 20.88
N ALA A 113 0.11 -8.07 20.82
CA ALA A 113 -1.26 -8.28 21.30
C ALA A 113 -1.99 -9.43 20.58
N LEU A 114 -1.61 -9.73 19.34
CA LEU A 114 -2.12 -10.86 18.56
C LEU A 114 -1.39 -12.19 18.86
N GLY A 115 -0.48 -12.21 19.83
CA GLY A 115 0.27 -13.41 20.21
C GLY A 115 1.48 -13.69 19.32
N VAL A 116 2.00 -12.69 18.61
CA VAL A 116 3.31 -12.79 17.96
C VAL A 116 4.40 -12.62 19.02
N ARG A 117 5.29 -13.60 19.18
CA ARG A 117 6.49 -13.45 19.99
C ARG A 117 7.46 -12.51 19.29
N THR A 118 7.44 -11.24 19.62
CA THR A 118 8.26 -10.22 18.98
C THR A 118 9.71 -10.30 19.43
N VAL A 119 10.64 -10.33 18.47
CA VAL A 119 12.10 -10.32 18.70
C VAL A 119 12.73 -8.96 18.38
N GLY A 120 11.91 -7.99 18.03
CA GLY A 120 12.26 -6.59 17.79
C GLY A 120 11.08 -5.78 17.26
N ASP A 121 11.07 -4.47 17.55
CA ASP A 121 10.01 -3.56 17.15
C ASP A 121 10.53 -2.49 16.15
N PRO A 122 10.36 -2.72 14.84
CA PRO A 122 10.67 -1.71 13.84
C PRO A 122 9.62 -0.61 13.74
N VAL A 123 8.36 -0.87 14.15
CA VAL A 123 7.21 0.02 13.99
C VAL A 123 7.35 1.28 14.85
N ALA A 124 7.81 1.12 16.10
CA ALA A 124 8.03 2.25 17.00
C ALA A 124 8.99 3.29 16.42
N LYS A 125 9.98 2.87 15.63
CA LYS A 125 10.96 3.78 15.03
C LYS A 125 10.53 4.36 13.69
N ALA A 126 9.71 3.66 12.93
CA ALA A 126 9.10 4.20 11.72
C ALA A 126 8.22 5.42 12.03
N ALA A 127 7.53 5.41 13.16
CA ALA A 127 6.73 6.52 13.64
C ALA A 127 7.54 7.78 14.02
N MET A 128 8.83 7.64 14.35
CA MET A 128 9.69 8.75 14.81
C MET A 128 10.43 9.51 13.68
N GLY A 129 10.34 9.08 12.40
CA GLY A 129 10.84 9.84 11.25
C GLY A 129 12.36 10.04 11.15
N PHE A 130 13.18 9.20 11.80
CA PHE A 130 14.65 9.33 11.77
C PHE A 130 15.23 9.03 10.39
N GLY A 131 16.15 9.88 9.91
CA GLY A 131 16.88 9.67 8.66
C GLY A 131 17.61 8.31 8.63
N VAL A 132 17.58 7.64 7.47
CA VAL A 132 18.07 6.25 7.26
C VAL A 132 19.48 6.00 7.79
N ALA A 133 20.40 6.94 7.67
CA ALA A 133 21.79 6.79 8.13
C ALA A 133 21.90 6.68 9.66
N LYS A 134 21.09 7.43 10.42
CA LYS A 134 21.07 7.38 11.89
C LYS A 134 20.35 6.13 12.42
N ALA A 135 19.56 5.48 11.59
CA ALA A 135 18.82 4.27 11.94
C ALA A 135 19.59 2.96 11.66
N LEU A 136 20.75 3.01 10.98
CA LEU A 136 21.49 1.82 10.57
C LEU A 136 21.85 0.87 11.73
N PRO A 137 22.38 1.33 12.89
CA PRO A 137 22.67 0.43 14.03
C PRO A 137 21.44 -0.28 14.57
N PHE A 138 20.29 0.37 14.54
CA PHE A 138 19.02 -0.20 14.93
C PHE A 138 18.57 -1.31 13.98
N TYR A 139 18.61 -1.08 12.68
CA TYR A 139 18.28 -2.10 11.67
C TYR A 139 19.23 -3.29 11.72
N LEU A 140 20.52 -3.07 11.99
CA LEU A 140 21.47 -4.16 12.18
C LEU A 140 21.14 -5.01 13.41
N ARG A 141 20.72 -4.41 14.52
CA ARG A 141 20.26 -5.15 15.71
C ARG A 141 19.00 -5.96 15.40
N LEU A 142 18.02 -5.40 14.70
CA LEU A 142 16.82 -6.12 14.27
C LEU A 142 17.17 -7.35 13.43
N LEU A 143 18.04 -7.19 12.44
CA LEU A 143 18.47 -8.30 11.59
C LEU A 143 19.28 -9.36 12.37
N THR A 144 20.05 -8.96 13.39
CA THR A 144 20.76 -9.90 14.26
C THR A 144 19.81 -10.72 15.13
N SER A 145 18.79 -10.08 15.72
CA SER A 145 17.74 -10.77 16.49
C SER A 145 16.94 -11.71 15.59
N ALA A 146 16.56 -11.24 14.39
CA ALA A 146 15.91 -12.09 13.40
C ALA A 146 16.77 -13.29 12.99
N ALA A 147 18.08 -13.10 12.75
CA ALA A 147 18.99 -14.18 12.40
C ALA A 147 19.04 -15.31 13.46
N ARG A 148 19.03 -14.93 14.74
CA ARG A 148 18.98 -15.89 15.83
C ARG A 148 17.68 -16.70 15.80
N SER A 149 16.54 -16.01 15.70
CA SER A 149 15.22 -16.64 15.66
C SER A 149 15.06 -17.56 14.44
N LEU A 150 15.45 -17.10 13.24
CA LEU A 150 15.39 -17.91 12.02
C LEU A 150 16.20 -19.20 12.10
N ARG A 151 17.27 -19.22 12.91
CA ARG A 151 18.13 -20.39 13.11
C ARG A 151 17.62 -21.34 14.19
N GLU A 152 17.05 -20.78 15.28
CA GLU A 152 16.84 -21.52 16.55
C GLU A 152 15.36 -21.92 16.76
N ASP A 153 14.41 -21.18 16.18
CA ASP A 153 12.98 -21.36 16.49
C ASP A 153 12.25 -22.37 15.58
N GLY A 154 12.95 -23.07 14.69
CA GLY A 154 12.37 -24.09 13.83
C GLY A 154 11.31 -23.52 12.86
N ILE A 155 11.59 -22.38 12.25
CA ILE A 155 10.71 -21.66 11.34
C ILE A 155 10.45 -22.48 10.06
N ASP A 156 9.20 -22.54 9.62
CA ASP A 156 8.80 -23.18 8.36
C ASP A 156 8.77 -22.20 7.19
N VAL A 157 8.36 -20.94 7.44
CA VAL A 157 8.21 -19.91 6.42
C VAL A 157 8.39 -18.51 7.01
N VAL A 158 8.98 -17.62 6.22
CA VAL A 158 9.07 -16.19 6.53
C VAL A 158 8.00 -15.45 5.75
N VAL A 159 7.17 -14.70 6.46
CA VAL A 159 6.16 -13.81 5.88
C VAL A 159 6.57 -12.36 6.16
N ALA A 160 6.94 -11.66 5.13
CA ALA A 160 7.28 -10.25 5.17
C ALA A 160 6.11 -9.43 4.62
N VAL A 161 5.68 -8.40 5.34
CA VAL A 161 4.54 -7.57 4.95
C VAL A 161 5.00 -6.17 4.60
N ASP A 162 4.87 -5.78 3.31
CA ASP A 162 5.26 -4.46 2.80
C ASP A 162 6.75 -4.09 3.08
N SER A 163 7.10 -2.82 3.22
CA SER A 163 8.40 -2.27 3.72
C SER A 163 9.68 -2.93 3.17
N PRO A 164 9.94 -2.87 1.86
CA PRO A 164 11.05 -3.59 1.22
C PRO A 164 12.43 -3.18 1.73
N ALA A 165 12.57 -2.03 2.38
CA ALA A 165 13.84 -1.57 2.95
C ALA A 165 14.37 -2.51 4.05
N LEU A 166 13.48 -3.03 4.91
CA LEU A 166 13.79 -4.03 5.92
C LEU A 166 13.70 -5.45 5.34
N HIS A 167 12.68 -5.71 4.53
CA HIS A 167 12.30 -7.07 4.16
C HIS A 167 13.17 -7.68 3.07
N VAL A 168 13.81 -6.90 2.19
CA VAL A 168 14.79 -7.44 1.23
C VAL A 168 16.05 -7.94 1.95
N PRO A 169 16.70 -7.19 2.88
CA PRO A 169 17.77 -7.73 3.72
C PRO A 169 17.37 -8.96 4.54
N LEU A 170 16.18 -8.94 5.17
CA LEU A 170 15.63 -10.06 5.92
C LEU A 170 15.44 -11.30 5.04
N GLY A 171 14.90 -11.12 3.83
CA GLY A 171 14.72 -12.20 2.87
C GLY A 171 16.04 -12.82 2.43
N HIS A 172 17.07 -12.02 2.15
CA HIS A 172 18.40 -12.54 1.88
C HIS A 172 18.97 -13.34 3.06
N LEU A 173 18.69 -12.91 4.30
CA LEU A 173 19.10 -13.60 5.50
C LEU A 173 18.38 -14.96 5.63
N ALA A 174 17.06 -14.99 5.49
CA ALA A 174 16.24 -16.19 5.55
C ALA A 174 16.63 -17.22 4.49
N ARG A 175 16.90 -16.77 3.25
CA ARG A 175 17.37 -17.63 2.16
C ARG A 175 18.71 -18.32 2.45
N ARG A 176 19.57 -17.74 3.29
CA ARG A 176 20.82 -18.42 3.74
C ARG A 176 20.55 -19.62 4.65
N TYR A 177 19.41 -19.60 5.36
CA TYR A 177 18.94 -20.71 6.18
C TYR A 177 18.00 -21.64 5.42
N HIS A 178 17.92 -21.50 4.07
CA HIS A 178 17.04 -22.28 3.19
C HIS A 178 15.55 -22.16 3.51
N LEU A 179 15.15 -21.09 4.19
CA LEU A 179 13.77 -20.82 4.51
C LEU A 179 13.04 -20.18 3.31
N PRO A 180 11.82 -20.60 2.99
CA PRO A 180 10.99 -19.93 2.01
C PRO A 180 10.58 -18.54 2.54
N VAL A 181 10.57 -17.55 1.63
CA VAL A 181 10.22 -16.17 1.94
C VAL A 181 9.04 -15.76 1.07
N VAL A 182 7.91 -15.49 1.70
CA VAL A 182 6.71 -14.95 1.06
C VAL A 182 6.60 -13.47 1.42
N HIS A 183 6.56 -12.61 0.40
CA HIS A 183 6.42 -11.16 0.60
C HIS A 183 5.00 -10.73 0.21
N PHE A 184 4.20 -10.39 1.20
CA PHE A 184 2.83 -9.92 1.04
C PHE A 184 2.82 -8.39 0.92
N VAL A 185 2.12 -7.85 -0.06
CA VAL A 185 2.17 -6.47 -0.54
C VAL A 185 3.51 -6.14 -1.20
N THR A 186 3.58 -6.39 -2.50
CA THR A 186 4.79 -6.19 -3.30
C THR A 186 5.28 -4.75 -3.32
N PRO A 187 6.60 -4.51 -3.38
CA PRO A 187 7.14 -3.15 -3.45
C PRO A 187 6.83 -2.49 -4.81
N GLN A 188 6.55 -1.21 -4.79
CA GLN A 188 6.21 -0.43 -5.99
C GLN A 188 7.44 -0.10 -6.87
N TYR A 189 8.29 -1.11 -7.16
CA TYR A 189 9.47 -0.92 -8.02
C TYR A 189 9.11 -0.58 -9.47
N TRP A 190 7.90 -0.89 -9.90
CA TRP A 190 7.37 -0.46 -11.20
C TRP A 190 7.19 1.06 -11.30
N GLY A 191 6.96 1.74 -10.17
CA GLY A 191 6.77 3.19 -10.12
C GLY A 191 8.05 3.96 -9.81
N TRP A 192 9.02 3.31 -9.14
CA TRP A 192 10.21 4.00 -8.65
C TRP A 192 11.36 3.01 -8.42
N MET A 193 12.56 3.36 -8.90
CA MET A 193 13.78 2.55 -8.77
C MET A 193 13.65 1.09 -9.25
N PRO A 194 13.21 0.84 -10.50
CA PRO A 194 12.94 -0.52 -11.01
C PRO A 194 14.16 -1.45 -11.00
N TRP A 195 15.38 -0.91 -11.00
CA TRP A 195 16.63 -1.71 -10.91
C TRP A 195 16.78 -2.46 -9.58
N ARG A 196 16.00 -2.12 -8.54
CA ARG A 196 16.02 -2.81 -7.24
C ARG A 196 15.39 -4.20 -7.32
N VAL A 197 14.63 -4.49 -8.36
CA VAL A 197 13.95 -5.79 -8.57
C VAL A 197 14.93 -6.96 -8.60
N GLY A 198 16.17 -6.78 -9.08
CA GLY A 198 17.17 -7.85 -9.10
C GLY A 198 17.57 -8.34 -7.70
N GLY A 199 17.71 -7.43 -6.74
CA GLY A 199 17.93 -7.77 -5.32
C GLY A 199 16.70 -8.43 -4.70
N TYR A 200 15.53 -7.93 -5.01
CA TYR A 200 14.25 -8.45 -4.53
C TYR A 200 14.02 -9.89 -5.01
N ARG A 201 14.23 -10.18 -6.30
CA ARG A 201 14.13 -11.53 -6.87
C ARG A 201 14.96 -12.56 -6.11
N ALA A 202 16.14 -12.18 -5.67
CA ALA A 202 17.01 -13.09 -4.92
C ALA A 202 16.62 -13.26 -3.43
N ALA A 203 15.82 -12.34 -2.91
CA ALA A 203 15.39 -12.32 -1.51
C ALA A 203 14.10 -13.12 -1.26
N VAL A 204 13.21 -13.20 -2.27
CA VAL A 204 11.88 -13.81 -2.09
C VAL A 204 11.77 -15.17 -2.81
N THR A 205 10.98 -16.08 -2.23
CA THR A 205 10.53 -17.31 -2.89
C THR A 205 9.26 -17.03 -3.69
N ARG A 206 8.34 -16.26 -3.10
CA ARG A 206 7.08 -15.86 -3.70
C ARG A 206 6.74 -14.43 -3.30
N ALA A 207 6.40 -13.61 -4.27
CA ALA A 207 5.81 -12.30 -4.07
C ALA A 207 4.29 -12.41 -4.20
N LEU A 208 3.53 -11.80 -3.29
CA LEU A 208 2.07 -11.74 -3.33
C LEU A 208 1.67 -10.29 -3.64
N SER A 209 1.28 -10.06 -4.88
CA SER A 209 0.86 -8.74 -5.35
C SER A 209 -0.61 -8.48 -5.08
N ILE A 210 -0.91 -7.21 -4.82
CA ILE A 210 -2.27 -6.75 -4.50
C ILE A 210 -2.90 -5.95 -5.64
N LEU A 211 -2.11 -5.50 -6.62
CA LEU A 211 -2.60 -4.78 -7.78
C LEU A 211 -2.57 -5.67 -9.03
N PRO A 212 -3.56 -5.58 -9.92
CA PRO A 212 -3.78 -6.55 -11.00
C PRO A 212 -2.69 -6.55 -12.07
N PHE A 213 -1.95 -5.47 -12.25
CA PHE A 213 -0.88 -5.33 -13.24
C PHE A 213 0.50 -5.77 -12.72
N GLU A 214 0.68 -5.83 -11.40
CA GLU A 214 1.97 -6.15 -10.78
C GLU A 214 2.50 -7.54 -11.14
N PRO A 215 1.67 -8.61 -11.21
CA PRO A 215 2.17 -9.94 -11.53
C PRO A 215 2.89 -10.01 -12.86
N ALA A 216 2.32 -9.42 -13.91
CA ALA A 216 2.92 -9.38 -15.23
C ALA A 216 4.27 -8.64 -15.21
N TRP A 217 4.33 -7.49 -14.53
CA TRP A 217 5.55 -6.70 -14.41
C TRP A 217 6.67 -7.43 -13.64
N PHE A 218 6.34 -8.09 -12.53
CA PHE A 218 7.30 -8.84 -11.71
C PHE A 218 7.74 -10.14 -12.38
N ARG A 219 6.80 -10.91 -12.97
CA ARG A 219 7.09 -12.18 -13.69
C ARG A 219 8.01 -11.93 -14.88
N ALA A 220 7.81 -10.84 -15.65
CA ALA A 220 8.71 -10.43 -16.74
C ALA A 220 10.16 -10.15 -16.28
N ARG A 221 10.35 -9.90 -14.98
CA ARG A 221 11.66 -9.69 -14.34
C ARG A 221 12.16 -10.88 -13.54
N GLY A 222 11.51 -12.04 -13.72
CA GLY A 222 11.88 -13.31 -13.10
C GLY A 222 11.59 -13.38 -11.61
N VAL A 223 10.66 -12.57 -11.07
CA VAL A 223 10.17 -12.69 -9.70
C VAL A 223 8.95 -13.61 -9.69
N PRO A 224 8.99 -14.77 -9.00
CA PRO A 224 7.81 -15.62 -8.84
C PRO A 224 6.73 -14.83 -8.08
N THR A 225 5.64 -14.49 -8.77
CA THR A 225 4.61 -13.61 -8.22
C THR A 225 3.23 -14.24 -8.41
N ALA A 226 2.42 -14.18 -7.36
CA ALA A 226 1.00 -14.51 -7.40
C ALA A 226 0.18 -13.24 -7.13
N HIS A 227 -0.92 -13.07 -7.85
CA HIS A 227 -1.91 -12.03 -7.61
C HIS A 227 -2.91 -12.54 -6.57
N VAL A 228 -2.98 -11.88 -5.42
CA VAL A 228 -3.91 -12.28 -4.36
C VAL A 228 -5.14 -11.37 -4.26
N GLY A 229 -5.19 -10.27 -5.01
CA GLY A 229 -6.20 -9.22 -4.88
C GLY A 229 -5.84 -8.24 -3.76
N HIS A 230 -6.62 -7.17 -3.64
CA HIS A 230 -6.34 -6.13 -2.66
C HIS A 230 -7.03 -6.42 -1.31
N PRO A 231 -6.30 -6.43 -0.16
CA PRO A 231 -6.89 -6.73 1.15
C PRO A 231 -7.98 -5.76 1.61
N ILE A 232 -8.09 -4.59 0.99
CA ILE A 232 -9.15 -3.64 1.26
C ILE A 232 -10.52 -4.19 0.88
N GLU A 233 -10.59 -5.05 -0.14
CA GLU A 233 -11.84 -5.69 -0.56
C GLU A 233 -12.38 -6.62 0.55
N ASP A 234 -11.49 -7.27 1.31
CA ASP A 234 -11.88 -8.07 2.48
C ASP A 234 -12.40 -7.15 3.60
N ALA A 235 -11.75 -6.02 3.83
CA ALA A 235 -12.14 -5.07 4.87
C ALA A 235 -13.46 -4.35 4.55
N LEU A 236 -13.74 -4.13 3.27
CA LEU A 236 -14.93 -3.43 2.79
C LEU A 236 -16.09 -4.36 2.41
N ALA A 237 -15.91 -5.69 2.51
CA ALA A 237 -16.89 -6.68 2.05
C ALA A 237 -18.28 -6.50 2.69
N GLU A 238 -18.33 -6.12 3.96
CA GLU A 238 -19.57 -5.91 4.72
C GLU A 238 -19.99 -4.43 4.77
N ILE A 239 -19.21 -3.51 4.20
CA ILE A 239 -19.53 -2.09 4.18
C ILE A 239 -20.53 -1.81 3.05
N ALA A 240 -21.66 -1.19 3.42
CA ALA A 240 -22.66 -0.77 2.45
C ALA A 240 -22.05 0.20 1.44
N ARG A 241 -22.31 -0.04 0.16
CA ARG A 241 -21.89 0.88 -0.93
C ARG A 241 -22.89 2.03 -1.04
N ASN A 242 -22.42 3.19 -1.52
CA ASN A 242 -23.33 4.26 -1.89
C ASN A 242 -24.25 3.77 -3.03
N PRO A 243 -25.58 3.68 -2.80
CA PRO A 243 -26.49 3.10 -3.80
C PRO A 243 -26.67 4.04 -4.99
N ASP A 244 -26.63 5.35 -4.75
CA ASP A 244 -26.85 6.40 -5.75
C ASP A 244 -26.08 7.68 -5.36
N PRO A 245 -24.89 7.92 -5.89
CA PRO A 245 -24.17 9.18 -5.65
C PRO A 245 -24.95 10.43 -6.12
N ASP A 246 -25.88 10.30 -7.05
CA ASP A 246 -26.71 11.41 -7.52
C ASP A 246 -27.68 11.91 -6.44
N ALA A 247 -28.14 11.04 -5.56
CA ALA A 247 -28.98 11.40 -4.42
C ALA A 247 -28.23 12.15 -3.31
N GLY A 248 -26.90 12.11 -3.32
CA GLY A 248 -26.08 12.79 -2.32
C GLY A 248 -26.22 14.32 -2.35
N GLU A 249 -26.17 14.94 -1.19
CA GLU A 249 -26.32 16.39 -1.01
C GLU A 249 -25.06 17.09 -0.50
N VAL A 250 -24.00 16.34 -0.24
CA VAL A 250 -22.76 16.86 0.36
C VAL A 250 -21.54 16.52 -0.46
N LEU A 251 -20.50 17.33 -0.32
CA LEU A 251 -19.18 17.08 -0.85
C LEU A 251 -18.30 16.47 0.24
N ALA A 252 -17.72 15.30 -0.01
CA ALA A 252 -16.73 14.72 0.88
C ALA A 252 -15.36 15.38 0.67
N LEU A 253 -14.78 15.95 1.74
CA LEU A 253 -13.46 16.57 1.74
C LEU A 253 -12.47 15.69 2.49
N LEU A 254 -11.43 15.22 1.77
CA LEU A 254 -10.49 14.21 2.27
C LEU A 254 -9.02 14.71 2.15
N PRO A 255 -8.58 15.58 3.07
CA PRO A 255 -7.29 16.29 2.96
C PRO A 255 -6.08 15.45 3.38
N GLY A 256 -6.29 14.21 3.81
CA GLY A 256 -5.26 13.27 4.25
C GLY A 256 -5.24 13.02 5.75
N SER A 257 -4.67 11.88 6.14
CA SER A 257 -4.69 11.35 7.51
C SER A 257 -3.40 11.61 8.32
N ARG A 258 -2.35 12.18 7.73
CA ARG A 258 -1.12 12.56 8.44
C ARG A 258 -1.10 14.06 8.66
N GLU A 259 -0.69 14.51 9.84
CA GLU A 259 -0.68 15.95 10.19
C GLU A 259 0.04 16.81 9.14
N SER A 260 1.22 16.39 8.68
CA SER A 260 1.98 17.12 7.66
C SER A 260 1.28 17.21 6.30
N VAL A 261 0.45 16.22 5.95
CA VAL A 261 -0.36 16.19 4.72
C VAL A 261 -1.58 17.08 4.91
N LEU A 262 -2.25 16.96 6.07
CA LEU A 262 -3.41 17.76 6.46
C LEU A 262 -3.08 19.26 6.42
N ARG A 263 -2.05 19.69 7.17
CA ARG A 263 -1.62 21.10 7.23
C ARG A 263 -1.22 21.67 5.85
N ARG A 264 -0.80 20.83 4.94
CA ARG A 264 -0.39 21.25 3.60
C ARG A 264 -1.55 21.39 2.63
N ASN A 265 -2.49 20.45 2.66
CA ASN A 265 -3.54 20.39 1.65
C ASN A 265 -4.84 21.06 2.09
N LEU A 266 -5.24 20.91 3.36
CA LEU A 266 -6.54 21.40 3.82
C LEU A 266 -6.75 22.90 3.60
N PRO A 267 -5.80 23.82 3.95
CA PRO A 267 -5.99 25.25 3.70
C PRO A 267 -6.26 25.57 2.22
N TRP A 268 -5.45 25.02 1.32
CA TRP A 268 -5.62 25.22 -0.11
C TRP A 268 -6.96 24.66 -0.63
N MET A 269 -7.38 23.50 -0.12
CA MET A 269 -8.65 22.87 -0.49
C MET A 269 -9.84 23.71 0.01
N LEU A 270 -9.77 24.27 1.22
CA LEU A 270 -10.80 25.14 1.78
C LEU A 270 -10.91 26.46 1.02
N GLU A 271 -9.80 27.10 0.65
CA GLU A 271 -9.78 28.31 -0.19
C GLU A 271 -10.41 28.03 -1.57
N ALA A 272 -10.09 26.88 -2.18
CA ALA A 272 -10.69 26.47 -3.43
C ALA A 272 -12.22 26.30 -3.27
N LEU A 273 -12.66 25.58 -2.24
CA LEU A 273 -14.09 25.35 -1.97
C LEU A 273 -14.84 26.62 -1.61
N ALA A 274 -14.22 27.60 -0.94
CA ALA A 274 -14.82 28.89 -0.68
C ALA A 274 -15.19 29.62 -1.98
N THR A 275 -14.29 29.59 -3.00
CA THR A 275 -14.56 30.13 -4.33
C THR A 275 -15.72 29.39 -5.04
N LEU A 276 -15.80 28.05 -4.88
CA LEU A 276 -16.93 27.29 -5.44
C LEU A 276 -18.24 27.64 -4.73
N ARG A 277 -18.20 27.85 -3.43
CA ARG A 277 -19.36 28.18 -2.61
C ARG A 277 -19.93 29.56 -2.90
N GLU A 278 -19.12 30.53 -3.33
CA GLU A 278 -19.62 31.81 -3.84
C GLU A 278 -20.63 31.63 -5.00
N ARG A 279 -20.41 30.61 -5.83
CA ARG A 279 -21.29 30.26 -6.96
C ARG A 279 -22.38 29.26 -6.57
N ARG A 280 -22.18 28.53 -5.48
CA ARG A 280 -23.04 27.44 -4.98
C ARG A 280 -23.23 27.58 -3.46
N PRO A 281 -24.01 28.57 -3.00
CA PRO A 281 -24.19 28.82 -1.55
C PRO A 281 -24.77 27.62 -0.79
N GLU A 282 -25.48 26.74 -1.50
CA GLU A 282 -26.07 25.51 -0.97
C GLU A 282 -25.04 24.40 -0.70
N LEU A 283 -23.81 24.55 -1.18
CA LEU A 283 -22.77 23.53 -1.04
C LEU A 283 -22.47 23.26 0.44
N ARG A 284 -22.75 22.06 0.88
CA ARG A 284 -22.38 21.51 2.19
C ARG A 284 -21.18 20.61 2.04
N VAL A 285 -20.24 20.71 2.95
CA VAL A 285 -18.99 19.93 2.94
C VAL A 285 -18.90 19.11 4.22
N ILE A 286 -18.64 17.80 4.08
CA ILE A 286 -18.31 16.91 5.20
C ILE A 286 -16.83 16.56 5.10
N LEU A 287 -16.11 16.73 6.22
CA LEU A 287 -14.74 16.29 6.39
C LEU A 287 -14.71 15.09 7.34
N PRO A 288 -14.80 13.85 6.85
CA PRO A 288 -14.62 12.67 7.68
C PRO A 288 -13.14 12.49 8.03
N HIS A 289 -12.86 12.16 9.29
CA HIS A 289 -11.51 11.93 9.79
C HIS A 289 -11.49 10.82 10.82
N ASP A 290 -10.54 9.86 10.71
CA ASP A 290 -10.46 8.70 11.61
C ASP A 290 -9.45 8.91 12.76
N ARG A 291 -8.66 9.99 12.71
CA ARG A 291 -7.62 10.26 13.71
C ARG A 291 -8.03 11.37 14.65
N ILE A 292 -8.56 10.97 15.80
CA ILE A 292 -9.02 11.89 16.83
C ILE A 292 -7.89 12.80 17.37
N GLU A 293 -6.64 12.33 17.30
CA GLU A 293 -5.46 13.10 17.73
C GLU A 293 -5.22 14.36 16.87
N LEU A 294 -5.81 14.40 15.66
CA LEU A 294 -5.71 15.54 14.75
C LEU A 294 -6.93 16.47 14.82
N GLU A 295 -7.88 16.23 15.72
CA GLU A 295 -9.09 17.04 15.82
C GLU A 295 -8.79 18.51 16.04
N SER A 296 -7.96 18.84 17.02
CA SER A 296 -7.63 20.24 17.36
C SER A 296 -6.99 20.96 16.17
N VAL A 297 -6.05 20.31 15.49
CA VAL A 297 -5.38 20.84 14.30
C VAL A 297 -6.36 21.04 13.16
N THR A 298 -7.28 20.08 12.95
CA THR A 298 -8.27 20.17 11.86
C THR A 298 -9.24 21.31 12.11
N ARG A 299 -9.73 21.50 13.35
CA ARG A 299 -10.61 22.61 13.72
C ARG A 299 -9.90 23.97 13.61
N GLU A 300 -8.64 24.06 14.04
CA GLU A 300 -7.82 25.25 13.85
C GLU A 300 -7.76 25.68 12.39
N LEU A 301 -7.41 24.75 11.49
CA LEU A 301 -7.31 25.04 10.04
C LEU A 301 -8.66 25.39 9.40
N ILE A 302 -9.78 24.80 9.87
CA ILE A 302 -11.13 25.16 9.41
C ILE A 302 -11.48 26.58 9.86
N ALA A 303 -11.17 26.94 11.11
CA ALA A 303 -11.42 28.27 11.66
C ALA A 303 -10.55 29.34 10.98
N GLU A 304 -9.26 29.08 10.78
CA GLU A 304 -8.35 29.98 10.04
C GLU A 304 -8.86 30.28 8.61
N ALA A 305 -9.50 29.31 7.98
CA ALA A 305 -10.11 29.47 6.64
C ALA A 305 -11.52 30.11 6.68
N GLY A 306 -12.06 30.42 7.86
CA GLY A 306 -13.45 30.91 8.00
C GLY A 306 -14.51 29.92 7.52
N ALA A 307 -14.24 28.63 7.65
CA ALA A 307 -15.05 27.56 7.08
C ALA A 307 -15.98 26.86 8.10
N GLU A 308 -16.00 27.27 9.36
CA GLU A 308 -16.76 26.65 10.46
C GLU A 308 -18.27 26.56 10.20
N GLY A 309 -18.83 27.50 9.44
CA GLY A 309 -20.25 27.56 9.16
C GLY A 309 -20.72 26.64 8.03
N TRP A 310 -19.82 25.96 7.30
CA TRP A 310 -20.17 25.18 6.11
C TRP A 310 -19.36 23.89 5.93
N VAL A 311 -18.35 23.64 6.77
CA VAL A 311 -17.60 22.38 6.82
C VAL A 311 -17.96 21.64 8.10
N GLU A 312 -18.56 20.49 7.95
CA GLU A 312 -18.89 19.58 9.06
C GLU A 312 -17.76 18.57 9.26
N LEU A 313 -17.07 18.64 10.41
CA LEU A 313 -16.04 17.69 10.79
C LEU A 313 -16.69 16.48 11.49
N ARG A 314 -16.45 15.27 10.97
CA ARG A 314 -16.97 14.00 11.52
C ARG A 314 -15.84 13.03 11.83
N PHE A 315 -15.77 12.50 13.05
CA PHE A 315 -14.81 11.48 13.45
C PHE A 315 -15.39 10.08 13.42
N GLY A 316 -14.58 9.09 12.94
CA GLY A 316 -14.95 7.68 12.91
C GLY A 316 -16.15 7.35 12.01
N ALA A 317 -16.51 8.25 11.09
CA ALA A 317 -17.71 8.13 10.27
C ALA A 317 -17.40 8.21 8.77
N LEU A 318 -16.23 7.71 8.34
CA LEU A 318 -15.81 7.79 6.93
C LEU A 318 -16.89 7.24 6.00
N HIS A 319 -17.23 5.96 6.13
CA HIS A 319 -18.17 5.30 5.22
C HIS A 319 -19.59 5.88 5.30
N ALA A 320 -20.06 6.23 6.51
CA ALA A 320 -21.35 6.91 6.68
C ALA A 320 -21.39 8.25 5.95
N SER A 321 -20.30 9.02 6.01
CA SER A 321 -20.17 10.28 5.29
C SER A 321 -20.12 10.10 3.75
N LEU A 322 -19.46 9.02 3.29
CA LEU A 322 -19.38 8.72 1.86
C LEU A 322 -20.72 8.24 1.28
N LEU A 323 -21.60 7.66 2.10
CA LEU A 323 -22.98 7.30 1.69
C LEU A 323 -23.83 8.53 1.41
N GLU A 324 -23.58 9.65 2.09
CA GLU A 324 -24.31 10.92 1.89
C GLU A 324 -23.69 11.79 0.77
N ALA A 325 -22.50 11.43 0.29
CA ALA A 325 -21.75 12.27 -0.60
C ALA A 325 -22.16 12.10 -2.08
N ARG A 326 -22.21 13.23 -2.81
CA ARG A 326 -22.40 13.31 -4.27
C ARG A 326 -21.10 13.21 -5.04
N ALA A 327 -20.04 13.81 -4.50
CA ALA A 327 -18.70 13.81 -5.06
C ALA A 327 -17.67 13.94 -3.94
N ALA A 328 -16.41 13.69 -4.26
CA ALA A 328 -15.29 13.86 -3.32
C ALA A 328 -14.21 14.78 -3.87
N PHE A 329 -13.61 15.56 -2.98
CA PHE A 329 -12.39 16.31 -3.20
C PHE A 329 -11.31 15.74 -2.27
N SER A 330 -10.35 15.02 -2.82
CA SER A 330 -9.47 14.14 -2.05
C SER A 330 -8.00 14.35 -2.38
N VAL A 331 -7.12 14.09 -1.42
CA VAL A 331 -5.70 13.87 -1.72
C VAL A 331 -5.47 12.43 -2.19
N SER A 332 -4.33 12.19 -2.86
CA SER A 332 -3.90 10.83 -3.19
C SER A 332 -3.50 10.05 -1.92
N GLY A 333 -4.04 8.84 -1.77
CA GLY A 333 -3.80 7.96 -0.63
C GLY A 333 -4.68 6.72 -0.67
N THR A 334 -4.65 5.92 0.40
CA THR A 334 -5.46 4.70 0.53
C THR A 334 -6.96 4.97 0.50
N VAL A 335 -7.39 6.15 0.94
CA VAL A 335 -8.80 6.58 0.91
C VAL A 335 -9.41 6.58 -0.50
N LEU A 336 -8.58 6.65 -1.55
CA LEU A 336 -9.08 6.51 -2.93
C LEU A 336 -9.71 5.13 -3.19
N LEU A 337 -9.32 4.10 -2.45
CA LEU A 337 -9.92 2.78 -2.55
C LEU A 337 -11.28 2.72 -1.81
N ASP A 338 -11.44 3.48 -0.73
CA ASP A 338 -12.74 3.67 -0.08
C ASP A 338 -13.70 4.42 -1.01
N LEU A 339 -13.22 5.48 -1.68
CA LEU A 339 -13.98 6.21 -2.69
C LEU A 339 -14.35 5.34 -3.89
N LEU A 340 -13.43 4.47 -4.30
CA LEU A 340 -13.66 3.47 -5.35
C LEU A 340 -14.77 2.49 -4.96
N HIS A 341 -14.74 1.98 -3.71
CA HIS A 341 -15.78 1.10 -3.18
C HIS A 341 -17.18 1.74 -3.24
N HIS A 342 -17.28 3.02 -2.85
CA HIS A 342 -18.53 3.78 -2.93
C HIS A 342 -18.87 4.30 -4.34
N ARG A 343 -18.02 4.06 -5.34
CA ARG A 343 -18.14 4.60 -6.73
C ARG A 343 -18.32 6.11 -6.76
N LEU A 344 -17.71 6.79 -5.79
CA LEU A 344 -17.92 8.22 -5.61
C LEU A 344 -17.05 9.03 -6.56
N PRO A 345 -17.65 9.82 -7.48
CA PRO A 345 -16.90 10.67 -8.39
C PRO A 345 -15.96 11.61 -7.64
N THR A 346 -14.68 11.60 -8.02
CA THR A 346 -13.62 12.20 -7.21
C THR A 346 -12.70 13.05 -8.05
N VAL A 347 -12.33 14.24 -7.53
CA VAL A 347 -11.18 15.02 -7.98
C VAL A 347 -10.04 14.85 -6.99
N VAL A 348 -8.86 14.52 -7.50
CA VAL A 348 -7.67 14.26 -6.68
C VAL A 348 -6.71 15.43 -6.79
N VAL A 349 -6.27 15.94 -5.64
CA VAL A 349 -5.25 16.98 -5.56
C VAL A 349 -4.12 16.54 -4.64
N TYR A 350 -2.90 16.96 -4.92
CA TYR A 350 -1.77 16.71 -4.05
C TYR A 350 -0.75 17.83 -4.13
N ARG A 351 -0.67 18.60 -3.05
CA ARG A 351 0.33 19.66 -2.91
C ARG A 351 1.67 19.06 -2.49
N LEU A 352 2.68 19.22 -3.33
CA LEU A 352 4.03 18.72 -3.10
C LEU A 352 4.74 19.49 -1.99
N HIS A 353 5.73 18.87 -1.38
CA HIS A 353 6.40 19.43 -0.21
C HIS A 353 7.38 20.55 -0.55
N SER A 354 7.98 20.51 -1.73
CA SER A 354 9.01 21.47 -2.11
C SER A 354 9.06 21.66 -3.63
N ARG A 355 9.65 22.82 -4.03
CA ARG A 355 9.97 23.12 -5.43
C ARG A 355 10.88 22.07 -6.07
N LEU A 356 11.79 21.53 -5.27
CA LEU A 356 12.71 20.48 -5.69
C LEU A 356 11.95 19.19 -6.00
N GLU A 357 11.00 18.80 -5.15
CA GLU A 357 10.14 17.64 -5.37
C GLU A 357 9.29 17.80 -6.64
N ALA A 358 8.72 18.98 -6.86
CA ALA A 358 7.95 19.29 -8.07
C ALA A 358 8.82 19.23 -9.34
N TRP A 359 10.08 19.65 -9.25
CA TRP A 359 11.00 19.61 -10.37
C TRP A 359 11.58 18.21 -10.61
N ILE A 360 11.97 17.49 -9.54
CA ILE A 360 12.61 16.17 -9.64
C ILE A 360 11.58 15.05 -9.80
N GLY A 361 10.42 15.15 -9.12
CA GLY A 361 9.42 14.09 -9.06
C GLY A 361 9.03 13.52 -10.42
N PRO A 362 8.65 14.35 -11.42
CA PRO A 362 8.36 13.89 -12.77
C PRO A 362 9.53 13.17 -13.46
N HIS A 363 10.78 13.38 -13.02
CA HIS A 363 11.97 12.75 -13.57
C HIS A 363 12.39 11.48 -12.82
N LEU A 364 11.89 11.29 -11.59
CA LEU A 364 12.19 10.11 -10.75
C LEU A 364 11.17 8.98 -10.89
N LEU A 365 9.95 9.29 -11.28
CA LEU A 365 8.88 8.32 -11.32
C LEU A 365 8.64 7.81 -12.74
N THR A 366 8.33 6.53 -12.87
CA THR A 366 7.89 5.89 -14.12
C THR A 366 6.38 5.88 -14.26
N VAL A 367 5.66 6.16 -13.18
CA VAL A 367 4.19 6.16 -13.17
C VAL A 367 3.63 7.33 -13.98
N PRO A 368 2.61 7.08 -14.80
CA PRO A 368 1.90 8.12 -15.51
C PRO A 368 0.88 8.83 -14.62
N TYR A 369 0.44 8.18 -13.53
CA TYR A 369 -0.58 8.64 -12.60
C TYR A 369 -0.14 8.44 -11.16
N PHE A 370 -0.64 9.28 -10.24
CA PHE A 370 -0.42 9.17 -8.79
C PHE A 370 -1.65 8.66 -8.06
N ALA A 371 -2.84 8.88 -8.59
CA ALA A 371 -4.06 8.31 -8.05
C ALA A 371 -4.10 6.79 -8.32
N SER A 372 -4.29 5.99 -7.27
CA SER A 372 -4.40 4.53 -7.38
C SER A 372 -5.51 4.10 -8.35
N ILE A 373 -6.61 4.85 -8.41
CA ILE A 373 -7.72 4.62 -9.35
C ILE A 373 -7.24 4.74 -10.81
N ASN A 374 -6.48 5.79 -11.13
CA ASN A 374 -5.95 6.01 -12.48
C ASN A 374 -4.90 4.95 -12.86
N LEU A 375 -4.10 4.50 -11.88
CA LEU A 375 -3.19 3.36 -12.07
C LEU A 375 -3.94 2.06 -12.33
N LEU A 376 -5.04 1.81 -11.61
CA LEU A 376 -5.87 0.61 -11.81
C LEU A 376 -6.49 0.56 -13.20
N THR A 377 -6.90 1.70 -13.73
CA THR A 377 -7.57 1.78 -15.05
C THR A 377 -6.62 1.98 -16.23
N GLY A 378 -5.36 2.38 -15.96
CA GLY A 378 -4.39 2.75 -16.98
C GLY A 378 -4.73 4.04 -17.74
N ARG A 379 -5.69 4.83 -17.23
CA ARG A 379 -6.15 6.11 -17.79
C ARG A 379 -6.57 7.07 -16.68
N GLU A 380 -6.73 8.34 -17.02
CA GLU A 380 -7.27 9.33 -16.11
C GLU A 380 -8.80 9.13 -15.94
N THR A 381 -9.17 8.39 -14.90
CA THR A 381 -10.55 8.14 -14.49
C THR A 381 -11.02 9.21 -13.50
N CYS A 382 -10.13 9.59 -12.60
CA CYS A 382 -10.30 10.72 -11.70
C CYS A 382 -9.37 11.85 -12.16
N PRO A 383 -9.86 13.07 -12.39
CA PRO A 383 -8.97 14.22 -12.60
C PRO A 383 -7.98 14.34 -11.46
N GLU A 384 -6.67 14.42 -11.77
CA GLU A 384 -5.63 14.50 -10.75
C GLU A 384 -4.68 15.66 -11.00
N PHE A 385 -4.41 16.43 -9.96
CA PHE A 385 -3.59 17.64 -10.01
C PHE A 385 -2.48 17.57 -8.96
N HIS A 386 -1.21 17.56 -9.43
CA HIS A 386 -0.02 17.59 -8.57
C HIS A 386 0.69 18.90 -8.76
N PHE A 387 0.94 19.64 -7.69
CA PHE A 387 1.47 20.98 -7.79
C PHE A 387 2.29 21.37 -6.56
N TYR A 388 3.02 22.43 -6.71
CA TYR A 388 3.70 23.15 -5.65
C TYR A 388 3.20 24.60 -5.66
N GLU A 389 3.11 25.23 -4.50
CA GLU A 389 2.51 26.58 -4.31
C GLU A 389 1.01 26.61 -4.60
N ASP A 390 0.53 27.52 -5.46
CA ASP A 390 -0.90 27.80 -5.66
C ASP A 390 -1.60 26.80 -6.61
N GLY A 391 -0.83 26.12 -7.45
CA GLY A 391 -1.33 25.05 -8.31
C GLY A 391 -2.45 25.44 -9.29
N PRO A 392 -3.01 24.45 -10.01
CA PRO A 392 -4.07 24.64 -11.00
C PRO A 392 -5.46 24.69 -10.31
N ARG A 393 -5.70 25.72 -9.47
CA ARG A 393 -6.93 25.83 -8.68
C ARG A 393 -8.19 25.96 -9.57
N ALA A 394 -8.10 26.73 -10.63
CA ALA A 394 -9.22 26.93 -11.55
C ALA A 394 -9.63 25.63 -12.25
N GLU A 395 -8.67 24.85 -12.71
CA GLU A 395 -8.89 23.57 -13.39
C GLU A 395 -9.46 22.52 -12.43
N ALA A 396 -8.90 22.43 -11.20
CA ALA A 396 -9.41 21.53 -10.18
C ALA A 396 -10.85 21.86 -9.78
N LEU A 397 -11.17 23.17 -9.63
CA LEU A 397 -12.52 23.63 -9.35
C LEU A 397 -13.48 23.37 -10.51
N ALA A 398 -13.05 23.60 -11.75
CA ALA A 398 -13.88 23.32 -12.93
C ALA A 398 -14.20 21.82 -13.02
N ALA A 399 -13.23 20.94 -12.74
CA ALA A 399 -13.45 19.51 -12.69
C ALA A 399 -14.44 19.12 -11.58
N LEU A 400 -14.29 19.72 -10.39
CA LEU A 400 -15.18 19.47 -9.25
C LEU A 400 -16.60 19.99 -9.51
N GLU A 401 -16.72 21.20 -10.05
CA GLU A 401 -18.00 21.81 -10.39
C GLU A 401 -18.75 20.99 -11.47
N ARG A 402 -18.03 20.46 -12.45
CA ARG A 402 -18.60 19.53 -13.44
C ARG A 402 -19.16 18.28 -12.77
N LEU A 403 -18.41 17.64 -11.87
CA LEU A 403 -18.91 16.47 -11.13
C LEU A 403 -20.06 16.83 -10.20
N TRP A 404 -20.09 18.04 -9.65
CA TRP A 404 -21.17 18.50 -8.79
C TRP A 404 -22.47 18.79 -9.56
N ALA A 405 -22.37 19.48 -10.68
CA ALA A 405 -23.53 20.03 -11.41
C ALA A 405 -24.09 19.13 -12.52
N ASP A 406 -23.24 18.28 -13.13
CA ASP A 406 -23.60 17.49 -14.31
C ASP A 406 -23.86 16.01 -13.94
N PRO A 407 -25.13 15.54 -13.94
CA PRO A 407 -25.48 14.15 -13.68
C PRO A 407 -24.87 13.17 -14.66
N GLN A 408 -24.68 13.58 -15.94
CA GLN A 408 -24.09 12.70 -16.95
C GLN A 408 -22.59 12.48 -16.68
N ALA A 409 -21.87 13.54 -16.27
CA ALA A 409 -20.48 13.44 -15.88
C ALA A 409 -20.31 12.52 -14.66
N ARG A 410 -21.20 12.63 -13.65
CA ARG A 410 -21.18 11.74 -12.48
C ARG A 410 -21.47 10.30 -12.86
N ALA A 411 -22.50 10.06 -13.64
CA ALA A 411 -22.86 8.70 -14.07
C ALA A 411 -21.72 8.03 -14.87
N LEU A 412 -21.01 8.79 -15.70
CA LEU A 412 -19.84 8.30 -16.42
C LEU A 412 -18.70 7.96 -15.45
N ALA A 413 -18.37 8.87 -14.53
CA ALA A 413 -17.35 8.66 -13.52
C ALA A 413 -17.67 7.44 -12.62
N ALA A 414 -18.90 7.30 -12.15
CA ALA A 414 -19.33 6.17 -11.33
C ALA A 414 -19.21 4.83 -12.07
N ARG A 415 -19.55 4.76 -13.37
CA ARG A 415 -19.35 3.55 -14.19
C ARG A 415 -17.86 3.22 -14.38
N ASP A 416 -17.02 4.21 -14.55
CA ASP A 416 -15.58 4.00 -14.69
C ASP A 416 -14.96 3.54 -13.38
N LEU A 417 -15.44 4.04 -12.24
CA LEU A 417 -15.05 3.58 -10.90
C LEU A 417 -15.52 2.15 -10.65
N GLU A 418 -16.72 1.76 -11.09
CA GLU A 418 -17.19 0.39 -11.00
C GLU A 418 -16.26 -0.59 -11.72
N ARG A 419 -15.91 -0.28 -12.98
CA ARG A 419 -14.94 -1.06 -13.75
C ARG A 419 -13.56 -1.12 -13.09
N ALA A 420 -13.13 -0.04 -12.45
CA ALA A 420 -11.88 -0.02 -11.71
C ALA A 420 -11.95 -0.92 -10.45
N SER A 421 -13.08 -0.93 -9.72
CA SER A 421 -13.30 -1.79 -8.56
C SER A 421 -13.27 -3.27 -8.94
N GLU A 422 -13.89 -3.66 -10.07
CA GLU A 422 -13.86 -5.04 -10.57
C GLU A 422 -12.41 -5.55 -10.79
N ARG A 423 -11.48 -4.66 -11.13
CA ARG A 423 -10.07 -5.01 -11.34
C ARG A 423 -9.29 -5.30 -10.05
N LEU A 424 -9.79 -4.91 -8.86
CA LEU A 424 -9.17 -5.26 -7.58
C LEU A 424 -9.32 -6.72 -7.19
N GLY A 425 -10.22 -7.46 -7.86
CA GLY A 425 -10.36 -8.91 -7.74
C GLY A 425 -11.31 -9.37 -6.65
N GLY A 426 -12.05 -8.47 -6.03
CA GLY A 426 -13.04 -8.76 -4.99
C GLY A 426 -12.46 -9.37 -3.70
N PRO A 427 -13.33 -9.73 -2.73
CA PRO A 427 -12.91 -10.32 -1.46
C PRO A 427 -12.12 -11.62 -1.58
N GLY A 428 -11.45 -12.05 -0.51
CA GLY A 428 -10.66 -13.28 -0.42
C GLY A 428 -9.15 -13.07 -0.63
N ALA A 429 -8.66 -11.84 -0.64
CA ALA A 429 -7.23 -11.55 -0.81
C ALA A 429 -6.37 -12.18 0.31
N VAL A 430 -6.84 -12.07 1.57
CA VAL A 430 -6.12 -12.62 2.72
C VAL A 430 -6.19 -14.15 2.74
N GLU A 431 -7.30 -14.76 2.31
CA GLU A 431 -7.43 -16.20 2.16
C GLU A 431 -6.43 -16.73 1.11
N ARG A 432 -6.38 -16.10 -0.06
CA ARG A 432 -5.39 -16.44 -1.11
C ARG A 432 -3.96 -16.29 -0.61
N ALA A 433 -3.67 -15.21 0.12
CA ALA A 433 -2.35 -14.98 0.71
C ALA A 433 -1.94 -16.09 1.69
N THR A 434 -2.84 -16.50 2.60
CA THR A 434 -2.58 -17.61 3.54
C THR A 434 -2.37 -18.93 2.80
N GLY A 435 -3.11 -19.18 1.72
CA GLY A 435 -2.93 -20.36 0.86
C GLY A 435 -1.54 -20.43 0.25
N TRP A 436 -1.06 -19.35 -0.31
CA TRP A 436 0.29 -19.25 -0.87
C TRP A 436 1.39 -19.39 0.19
N VAL A 437 1.17 -18.89 1.41
CA VAL A 437 2.11 -19.08 2.53
C VAL A 437 2.19 -20.54 2.94
N VAL A 438 1.05 -21.24 3.05
CA VAL A 438 1.03 -22.68 3.36
C VAL A 438 1.71 -23.48 2.26
N ALA A 439 1.46 -23.17 0.97
CA ALA A 439 2.13 -23.81 -0.14
C ALA A 439 3.66 -23.60 -0.11
N ALA A 440 4.11 -22.36 0.17
CA ALA A 440 5.54 -22.08 0.30
C ALA A 440 6.22 -22.86 1.45
N ALA A 441 5.54 -22.97 2.59
CA ALA A 441 6.03 -23.76 3.73
C ALA A 441 6.15 -25.26 3.42
N ARG A 442 5.37 -25.76 2.46
CA ARG A 442 5.38 -27.16 2.02
C ARG A 442 6.38 -27.42 0.88
N GLY A 443 6.92 -26.38 0.28
CA GLY A 443 7.78 -26.48 -0.92
C GLY A 443 7.00 -26.57 -2.24
N ASP A 444 5.69 -26.27 -2.22
CA ASP A 444 4.78 -26.38 -3.37
C ASP A 444 4.57 -25.02 -4.08
N ALA A 445 5.36 -23.99 -3.75
CA ALA A 445 5.16 -22.61 -4.23
C ALA A 445 6.29 -22.11 -5.16
#